data_b164bc1fe338b2dd06687a087db25b4f
#
_entry.id   b164bc1fe338b2dd06687a087db25b4f
#
_cell.length_a   1.000
_cell.length_b   1.000
_cell.length_c   1.000
_cell.angle_alpha   90.00
_cell.angle_beta   90.00
_cell.angle_gamma   90.00
#
_symmetry.space_group_name_H-M   'P 1'
#
loop_
_entity.id
_entity.type
_entity.pdbx_description
1 polymer ?
#
loop_
_entity_poly.entity_id
_entity_poly.type
_entity_poly.pdbx_seq_one_letter_code
_entity_poly.pdbx_strand_id
1 'polypeptide(L)'
;MRIEHVALYVSDLERARAFFVRYFGGSSNALYHNEKTGFRSYFISFADGARLELMTKPDLILQEKALDRAGYAHLAFSLGSKEKVDALTEQLRAAGCEVISGPRTTGDGYYESCILDFEGNQIELTAN
;
A
#
# COMPACT_ATOMS: atom_id res chain seq x y z
N MET A 1 9.52 -19.80 -9.20
CA MET A 1 9.45 -19.07 -7.92
C MET A 1 8.75 -17.76 -8.16
N ARG A 2 7.86 -17.32 -7.26
CA ARG A 2 7.15 -16.03 -7.36
C ARG A 2 6.93 -15.48 -5.95
N ILE A 3 6.72 -14.17 -5.84
CA ILE A 3 6.28 -13.58 -4.58
C ILE A 3 4.80 -13.94 -4.39
N GLU A 4 4.48 -14.65 -3.32
CA GLU A 4 3.10 -15.06 -3.01
C GLU A 4 2.36 -13.93 -2.29
N HIS A 5 2.98 -13.34 -1.27
CA HIS A 5 2.44 -12.17 -0.57
C HIS A 5 3.55 -11.32 0.04
N VAL A 6 3.19 -10.08 0.35
CA VAL A 6 3.96 -9.14 1.17
C VAL A 6 3.10 -8.79 2.37
N ALA A 7 3.69 -8.70 3.55
CA ALA A 7 2.95 -8.41 4.78
C ALA A 7 3.33 -7.05 5.37
N LEU A 8 2.32 -6.33 5.86
CA LEU A 8 2.46 -5.05 6.55
C LEU A 8 1.82 -5.13 7.94
N TYR A 9 2.55 -4.71 8.97
CA TYR A 9 1.90 -4.34 10.22
C TYR A 9 1.29 -2.94 10.11
N VAL A 10 0.03 -2.81 10.52
CA VAL A 10 -0.71 -1.55 10.52
C VAL A 10 -1.34 -1.30 11.88
N SER A 11 -1.47 -0.06 12.28
CA SER A 11 -2.07 0.31 13.56
C SER A 11 -3.61 0.28 13.49
N ASP A 12 -4.19 0.65 12.35
CA ASP A 12 -5.62 0.63 12.09
C ASP A 12 -5.94 -0.35 10.95
N LEU A 13 -6.23 -1.59 11.32
CA LEU A 13 -6.43 -2.69 10.37
C LEU A 13 -7.63 -2.45 9.44
N GLU A 14 -8.77 -1.98 9.98
CA GLU A 14 -9.98 -1.75 9.18
C GLU A 14 -9.78 -0.58 8.21
N ARG A 15 -9.12 0.48 8.63
CA ARG A 15 -8.80 1.62 7.77
C ARG A 15 -7.85 1.22 6.64
N ALA A 16 -6.82 0.44 6.94
CA ALA A 16 -5.89 -0.08 5.93
C ALA A 16 -6.59 -0.98 4.91
N ARG A 17 -7.45 -1.89 5.38
CA ARG A 17 -8.27 -2.73 4.51
C ARG A 17 -9.14 -1.88 3.56
N ALA A 18 -9.88 -0.93 4.11
CA ALA A 18 -10.74 -0.04 3.32
C ALA A 18 -9.95 0.77 2.29
N PHE A 19 -8.74 1.20 2.63
CA PHE A 19 -7.84 1.93 1.75
C PHE A 19 -7.48 1.13 0.49
N PHE A 20 -6.99 -0.09 0.65
CA PHE A 20 -6.58 -0.93 -0.49
C PHE A 20 -7.77 -1.44 -1.31
N VAL A 21 -8.91 -1.69 -0.67
CA VAL A 21 -10.14 -2.06 -1.40
C VAL A 21 -10.66 -0.88 -2.22
N ARG A 22 -10.74 0.30 -1.62
CA ARG A 22 -11.34 1.48 -2.26
C ARG A 22 -10.48 2.06 -3.38
N TYR A 23 -9.18 2.23 -3.14
CA TYR A 23 -8.30 2.98 -4.06
C TYR A 23 -7.54 2.08 -5.03
N PHE A 24 -7.26 0.84 -4.66
CA PHE A 24 -6.45 -0.09 -5.46
C PHE A 24 -7.25 -1.25 -6.04
N GLY A 25 -8.57 -1.27 -5.86
CA GLY A 25 -9.42 -2.31 -6.40
C GLY A 25 -9.16 -3.68 -5.79
N GLY A 26 -8.60 -3.73 -4.59
CA GLY A 26 -8.33 -4.96 -3.87
C GLY A 26 -9.59 -5.67 -3.40
N SER A 27 -9.52 -6.98 -3.30
CA SER A 27 -10.56 -7.84 -2.74
C SER A 27 -10.05 -8.46 -1.44
N SER A 28 -10.79 -8.25 -0.34
CA SER A 28 -10.40 -8.72 0.99
C SER A 28 -11.08 -10.04 1.32
N ASN A 29 -10.34 -10.95 1.96
CA ASN A 29 -10.94 -12.12 2.62
C ASN A 29 -11.63 -11.72 3.94
N ALA A 30 -12.22 -12.71 4.63
CA ALA A 30 -12.75 -12.53 5.96
C ALA A 30 -11.64 -12.32 7.00
N LEU A 31 -11.97 -11.60 8.07
CA LEU A 31 -11.03 -11.38 9.17
C LEU A 31 -10.54 -12.70 9.77
N TYR A 32 -9.23 -12.86 9.87
CA TYR A 32 -8.61 -13.83 10.75
C TYR A 32 -8.35 -13.18 12.11
N HIS A 33 -8.76 -13.85 13.18
CA HIS A 33 -8.54 -13.40 14.54
C HIS A 33 -8.06 -14.57 15.41
N ASN A 34 -6.86 -14.44 15.98
CA ASN A 34 -6.35 -15.36 16.99
C ASN A 34 -6.65 -14.78 18.37
N GLU A 35 -7.69 -15.32 19.04
CA GLU A 35 -8.15 -14.83 20.33
C GLU A 35 -7.11 -14.95 21.46
N LYS A 36 -6.18 -15.93 21.35
CA LYS A 36 -5.14 -16.15 22.36
C LYS A 36 -4.07 -15.06 22.33
N THR A 37 -3.70 -14.61 21.13
CA THR A 37 -2.62 -13.63 20.94
C THR A 37 -3.13 -12.22 20.65
N GLY A 38 -4.40 -12.08 20.24
CA GLY A 38 -4.96 -10.83 19.75
C GLY A 38 -4.53 -10.47 18.33
N PHE A 39 -3.75 -11.33 17.66
CA PHE A 39 -3.35 -11.13 16.26
C PHE A 39 -4.58 -11.15 15.35
N ARG A 40 -4.65 -10.19 14.41
CA ARG A 40 -5.70 -10.09 13.39
C ARG A 40 -5.08 -9.78 12.04
N SER A 41 -5.66 -10.33 10.98
CA SER A 41 -5.19 -10.05 9.63
C SER A 41 -6.29 -10.15 8.57
N TYR A 42 -6.01 -9.46 7.44
CA TYR A 42 -6.70 -9.62 6.17
C TYR A 42 -5.70 -9.89 5.06
N PHE A 43 -6.09 -10.70 4.10
CA PHE A 43 -5.42 -10.80 2.81
C PHE A 43 -6.18 -9.98 1.77
N ILE A 44 -5.46 -9.13 1.07
CA ILE A 44 -5.98 -8.35 -0.05
C ILE A 44 -5.42 -8.95 -1.33
N SER A 45 -6.31 -9.38 -2.22
CA SER A 45 -5.96 -9.89 -3.54
C SER A 45 -6.26 -8.84 -4.60
N PHE A 46 -5.44 -8.80 -5.63
CA PHE A 46 -5.60 -7.94 -6.78
C PHE A 46 -5.89 -8.80 -8.04
N ALA A 47 -6.09 -8.15 -9.19
CA ALA A 47 -6.38 -8.86 -10.44
C ALA A 47 -5.25 -9.83 -10.82
N ASP A 48 -4.01 -9.49 -10.49
CA ASP A 48 -2.81 -10.29 -10.76
C ASP A 48 -1.74 -9.98 -9.71
N GLY A 49 -0.70 -10.81 -9.67
CA GLY A 49 0.48 -10.60 -8.83
C GLY A 49 0.37 -11.14 -7.41
N ALA A 50 1.20 -10.59 -6.54
CA ALA A 50 1.27 -10.97 -5.14
C ALA A 50 0.07 -10.42 -4.35
N ARG A 51 -0.33 -11.16 -3.31
CA ARG A 51 -1.30 -10.65 -2.33
C ARG A 51 -0.62 -9.71 -1.33
N LEU A 52 -1.42 -8.92 -0.64
CA LEU A 52 -0.98 -8.11 0.47
C LEU A 52 -1.63 -8.62 1.76
N GLU A 53 -0.84 -8.95 2.77
CA GLU A 53 -1.34 -9.29 4.10
C GLU A 53 -1.27 -8.05 5.00
N LEU A 54 -2.40 -7.60 5.49
CA LEU A 54 -2.50 -6.52 6.46
C LEU A 54 -2.68 -7.14 7.83
N MET A 55 -1.78 -6.83 8.77
CA MET A 55 -1.74 -7.45 10.08
C MET A 55 -1.73 -6.41 11.19
N THR A 56 -2.31 -6.76 12.32
CA THR A 56 -2.16 -6.00 13.57
C THR A 56 -2.12 -6.95 14.76
N LYS A 57 -1.61 -6.47 15.88
CA LYS A 57 -1.56 -7.21 17.15
C LYS A 57 -1.49 -6.24 18.31
N PRO A 58 -1.83 -6.66 19.55
CA PRO A 58 -1.51 -5.89 20.74
C PRO A 58 0.00 -5.64 20.83
N ASP A 59 0.39 -4.54 21.46
CA ASP A 59 1.79 -4.17 21.69
C ASP A 59 2.62 -3.97 20.42
N LEU A 60 1.95 -3.59 19.31
CA LEU A 60 2.63 -3.23 18.08
C LEU A 60 3.53 -2.01 18.32
N ILE A 61 4.80 -2.13 17.92
CA ILE A 61 5.77 -1.04 18.05
C ILE A 61 5.51 -0.04 16.92
N LEU A 62 5.07 1.17 17.27
CA LEU A 62 4.87 2.27 16.35
C LEU A 62 6.14 3.13 16.32
N GLN A 63 6.77 3.21 15.14
CA GLN A 63 7.97 4.00 14.91
C GLN A 63 7.76 4.95 13.76
N GLU A 64 8.40 6.12 13.84
CA GLU A 64 8.50 7.03 12.70
C GLU A 64 9.22 6.33 11.54
N LYS A 65 8.68 6.47 10.33
CA LYS A 65 9.19 5.83 9.11
C LYS A 65 9.98 6.84 8.30
N ALA A 66 11.31 6.81 8.41
CA ALA A 66 12.18 7.57 7.53
C ALA A 66 12.04 7.05 6.08
N LEU A 67 11.92 7.96 5.10
CA LEU A 67 11.64 7.59 3.71
C LEU A 67 12.80 6.86 3.03
N ASP A 68 14.02 7.15 3.41
CA ASP A 68 15.24 6.67 2.77
C ASP A 68 16.09 5.77 3.67
N ARG A 69 15.43 5.03 4.57
CA ARG A 69 16.10 4.02 5.41
C ARG A 69 16.40 2.75 4.61
N ALA A 70 17.45 2.03 4.98
CA ALA A 70 17.75 0.72 4.42
C ALA A 70 16.61 -0.29 4.73
N GLY A 71 16.33 -1.21 3.82
CA GLY A 71 15.29 -2.22 3.91
C GLY A 71 14.21 -2.05 2.84
N TYR A 72 13.02 -2.57 3.10
CA TYR A 72 11.89 -2.39 2.18
C TYR A 72 11.50 -0.91 2.10
N ALA A 73 11.46 -0.37 0.87
CA ALA A 73 11.18 1.04 0.62
C ALA A 73 9.71 1.31 0.35
N HIS A 74 9.16 0.69 -0.70
CA HIS A 74 7.78 0.93 -1.13
C HIS A 74 7.15 -0.31 -1.77
N LEU A 75 5.83 -0.27 -1.92
CA LEU A 75 5.09 -1.13 -2.83
C LEU A 75 4.81 -0.35 -4.11
N ALA A 76 5.05 -0.96 -5.28
CA ALA A 76 4.71 -0.36 -6.56
C ALA A 76 3.48 -1.05 -7.17
N PHE A 77 2.51 -0.24 -7.61
CA PHE A 77 1.31 -0.71 -8.30
C PHE A 77 1.32 -0.25 -9.76
N SER A 78 1.23 -1.20 -10.67
CA SER A 78 1.06 -0.92 -12.11
C SER A 78 -0.38 -0.55 -12.41
N LEU A 79 -0.59 0.63 -12.97
CA LEU A 79 -1.93 1.13 -13.34
C LEU A 79 -2.20 1.05 -14.85
N GLY A 80 -1.16 0.80 -15.65
CA GLY A 80 -1.27 0.57 -17.09
C GLY A 80 -1.39 1.82 -17.95
N SER A 81 -1.49 3.03 -17.39
CA SER A 81 -1.43 4.27 -18.17
C SER A 81 -1.08 5.49 -17.32
N LYS A 82 -0.54 6.54 -17.98
CA LYS A 82 -0.22 7.82 -17.34
C LYS A 82 -1.46 8.52 -16.77
N GLU A 83 -2.56 8.46 -17.48
CA GLU A 83 -3.84 9.06 -17.09
C GLU A 83 -4.37 8.45 -15.80
N LYS A 84 -4.20 7.14 -15.62
CA LYS A 84 -4.58 6.46 -14.38
C LYS A 84 -3.66 6.83 -13.22
N VAL A 85 -2.37 6.99 -13.45
CA VAL A 85 -1.42 7.49 -12.44
C VAL A 85 -1.82 8.89 -11.99
N ASP A 86 -2.08 9.80 -12.93
CA ASP A 86 -2.50 11.16 -12.62
C ASP A 86 -3.81 11.17 -11.82
N ALA A 87 -4.82 10.45 -12.30
CA ALA A 87 -6.14 10.41 -11.68
C ALA A 87 -6.11 9.85 -10.25
N LEU A 88 -5.42 8.72 -10.04
CA LEU A 88 -5.34 8.11 -8.72
C LEU A 88 -4.49 8.96 -7.76
N THR A 89 -3.41 9.58 -8.25
CA THR A 89 -2.58 10.48 -7.43
C THR A 89 -3.43 11.64 -6.90
N GLU A 90 -4.24 12.28 -7.76
CA GLU A 90 -5.12 13.37 -7.33
C GLU A 90 -6.23 12.90 -6.39
N GLN A 91 -6.81 11.73 -6.63
CA GLN A 91 -7.81 11.13 -5.76
C GLN A 91 -7.24 10.87 -4.35
N LEU A 92 -6.04 10.33 -4.26
CA LEU A 92 -5.37 10.06 -2.98
C LEU A 92 -4.96 11.36 -2.27
N ARG A 93 -4.48 12.36 -3.02
CA ARG A 93 -4.20 13.69 -2.47
C ARG A 93 -5.46 14.32 -1.86
N ALA A 94 -6.57 14.27 -2.56
CA ALA A 94 -7.86 14.76 -2.07
C ALA A 94 -8.37 14.00 -0.85
N ALA A 95 -8.01 12.72 -0.70
CA ALA A 95 -8.33 11.90 0.45
C ALA A 95 -7.43 12.15 1.67
N GLY A 96 -6.40 13.00 1.54
CA GLY A 96 -5.49 13.37 2.61
C GLY A 96 -4.16 12.63 2.62
N CYS A 97 -3.84 11.85 1.59
CA CYS A 97 -2.53 11.22 1.44
C CYS A 97 -1.49 12.26 1.00
N GLU A 98 -0.31 12.20 1.61
CA GLU A 98 0.81 13.02 1.17
C GLU A 98 1.38 12.48 -0.14
N VAL A 99 1.57 13.35 -1.13
CA VAL A 99 2.26 13.02 -2.39
C VAL A 99 3.71 13.47 -2.24
N ILE A 100 4.64 12.51 -2.13
CA ILE A 100 6.05 12.81 -1.92
C ILE A 100 6.76 13.14 -3.23
N SER A 101 6.33 12.56 -4.35
CA SER A 101 6.89 12.88 -5.66
C SER A 101 5.93 12.59 -6.80
N GLY A 102 6.10 13.31 -7.90
CA GLY A 102 5.36 13.11 -9.15
C GLY A 102 3.90 13.56 -9.14
N PRO A 103 3.12 13.19 -10.17
CA PRO A 103 3.53 12.36 -11.31
C PRO A 103 4.63 12.99 -12.18
N ARG A 104 5.58 12.18 -12.61
CA ARG A 104 6.69 12.61 -13.46
C ARG A 104 7.30 11.44 -14.22
N THR A 105 8.04 11.72 -15.28
CA THR A 105 8.91 10.72 -15.92
C THR A 105 10.24 10.71 -15.20
N THR A 106 10.65 9.53 -14.72
CA THR A 106 11.94 9.33 -14.06
C THR A 106 13.09 9.23 -15.05
N GLY A 107 14.33 9.30 -14.55
CA GLY A 107 15.54 9.21 -15.39
C GLY A 107 15.69 7.89 -16.14
N ASP A 108 15.08 6.81 -15.64
CA ASP A 108 15.03 5.49 -16.28
C ASP A 108 13.77 5.28 -17.16
N GLY A 109 12.94 6.32 -17.34
CA GLY A 109 11.85 6.34 -18.29
C GLY A 109 10.49 5.89 -17.77
N TYR A 110 10.37 5.59 -16.48
CA TYR A 110 9.07 5.28 -15.87
C TYR A 110 8.26 6.54 -15.63
N TYR A 111 6.96 6.46 -15.86
CA TYR A 111 6.03 7.49 -15.46
C TYR A 111 5.35 7.08 -14.16
N GLU A 112 5.60 7.84 -13.10
CA GLU A 112 5.20 7.42 -11.77
C GLU A 112 4.96 8.58 -10.80
N SER A 113 4.25 8.28 -9.72
CA SER A 113 4.17 9.10 -8.52
C SER A 113 4.42 8.24 -7.29
N CYS A 114 4.77 8.86 -6.18
CA CYS A 114 4.90 8.21 -4.89
C CYS A 114 4.07 8.94 -3.85
N ILE A 115 3.26 8.20 -3.12
CA ILE A 115 2.41 8.72 -2.03
C ILE A 115 2.74 8.01 -0.71
N LEU A 116 2.33 8.59 0.39
CA LEU A 116 2.25 7.90 1.68
C LEU A 116 0.80 7.46 1.93
N ASP A 117 0.62 6.20 2.32
CA ASP A 117 -0.66 5.74 2.82
C ASP A 117 -0.95 6.32 4.22
N PHE A 118 -2.12 6.03 4.80
CA PHE A 118 -2.50 6.56 6.12
C PHE A 118 -1.67 6.00 7.27
N GLU A 119 -0.84 4.99 7.01
CA GLU A 119 0.10 4.40 7.97
C GLU A 119 1.55 4.91 7.76
N GLY A 120 1.77 5.80 6.79
CA GLY A 120 3.09 6.37 6.48
C GLY A 120 3.95 5.45 5.61
N ASN A 121 3.39 4.46 4.96
CA ASN A 121 4.12 3.60 4.02
C ASN A 121 4.15 4.23 2.64
N GLN A 122 5.31 4.12 1.97
CA GLN A 122 5.45 4.60 0.60
C GLN A 122 4.75 3.64 -0.37
N ILE A 123 3.95 4.21 -1.26
CA ILE A 123 3.31 3.50 -2.36
C ILE A 123 3.62 4.23 -3.65
N GLU A 124 4.19 3.51 -4.61
CA GLU A 124 4.47 4.01 -5.94
C GLU A 124 3.34 3.61 -6.89
N LEU A 125 2.90 4.56 -7.69
CA LEU A 125 1.92 4.36 -8.75
C LEU A 125 2.65 4.49 -10.07
N THR A 126 2.72 3.42 -10.87
CA THR A 126 3.44 3.42 -12.14
C THR A 126 2.52 3.15 -13.33
N ALA A 127 2.83 3.76 -14.47
CA ALA A 127 2.10 3.55 -15.73
C ALA A 127 2.43 2.21 -16.40
N ASN A 128 3.48 1.55 -15.98
CA ASN A 128 4.00 0.32 -16.61
C ASN A 128 3.35 -0.93 -16.03
#